data_38cdaebf32f363a37439d95fe28c96b9
#
_entry.id   38cdaebf32f363a37439d95fe28c96b9
#
_cell.length_a   1.000
_cell.length_b   1.000
_cell.length_c   1.000
_cell.angle_alpha   90.00
_cell.angle_beta   90.00
_cell.angle_gamma   90.00
#
_symmetry.space_group_name_H-M   'P 1'
#
loop_
_entity.id
_entity.type
_entity.pdbx_description
1 polymer ?
#
loop_
_entity_poly.entity_id
_entity_poly.type
_entity_poly.pdbx_seq_one_letter_code
_entity_poly.pdbx_strand_id
1 'polypeptide(L)'
;MKIDSLVAARRVAFIALLLPILASAAGSARSEVARVLKAKPDDVHGAQLFSQCVSCHGADGGGKTDGSTPRIAGQHYRVIAKQIVDFHYGKRWDFRMEGMADRQYIKGAQDIADVAAYVSKLARNGRRGIGSGEFVVEGSRIFAQQCESCHGRDAEGNAERGVPRLAGQHYSYLVRQMHNAVDGRRPALPALHSQRIDPLDDEQVRAVSDFLARIGWQESTATTAP
;
A
#
# COMPACT_ATOMS: atom_id res chain seq x y z
N MET A 1 35.33 -46.65 10.49
CA MET A 1 34.32 -45.76 11.04
C MET A 1 34.83 -44.33 10.94
N LYS A 2 34.86 -43.75 9.69
CA LYS A 2 35.36 -42.37 9.36
C LYS A 2 34.59 -41.76 8.19
N ILE A 3 33.25 -41.87 8.15
CA ILE A 3 32.44 -41.37 7.05
C ILE A 3 31.52 -40.20 7.46
N ASP A 4 31.33 -39.94 8.76
CA ASP A 4 30.31 -38.98 9.23
C ASP A 4 30.77 -37.51 9.30
N SER A 5 32.08 -37.22 9.20
CA SER A 5 32.59 -35.85 9.34
C SER A 5 32.52 -35.00 8.03
N LEU A 6 32.44 -35.64 6.85
CA LEU A 6 32.43 -34.95 5.57
C LEU A 6 31.02 -34.48 5.17
N VAL A 7 29.96 -35.13 5.66
CA VAL A 7 28.55 -34.74 5.33
C VAL A 7 28.11 -33.56 6.17
N ALA A 8 28.57 -33.46 7.43
CA ALA A 8 28.24 -32.32 8.29
C ALA A 8 28.89 -31.00 7.80
N ALA A 9 30.12 -31.04 7.31
CA ALA A 9 30.81 -29.88 6.79
C ALA A 9 30.16 -29.29 5.52
N ARG A 10 29.60 -30.16 4.65
CA ARG A 10 28.90 -29.72 3.43
C ARG A 10 27.55 -29.02 3.71
N ARG A 11 26.82 -29.43 4.75
CA ARG A 11 25.52 -28.82 5.09
C ARG A 11 25.68 -27.43 5.73
N VAL A 12 26.72 -27.20 6.52
CA VAL A 12 26.99 -25.90 7.13
C VAL A 12 27.46 -24.88 6.09
N ALA A 13 28.25 -25.30 5.11
CA ALA A 13 28.70 -24.41 4.03
C ALA A 13 27.55 -23.90 3.14
N PHE A 14 26.51 -24.74 2.89
CA PHE A 14 25.35 -24.33 2.06
C PHE A 14 24.44 -23.31 2.76
N ILE A 15 24.26 -23.41 4.08
CA ILE A 15 23.45 -22.47 4.86
C ILE A 15 24.16 -21.11 4.99
N ALA A 16 25.48 -21.09 5.14
CA ALA A 16 26.25 -19.85 5.24
C ALA A 16 26.30 -19.04 3.94
N LEU A 17 26.15 -19.68 2.75
CA LEU A 17 26.14 -18.98 1.46
C LEU A 17 24.80 -18.32 1.13
N LEU A 18 23.67 -18.82 1.66
CA LEU A 18 22.34 -18.27 1.38
C LEU A 18 21.97 -17.06 2.25
N LEU A 19 22.53 -16.96 3.45
CA LEU A 19 22.28 -15.85 4.36
C LEU A 19 22.67 -14.46 3.82
N PRO A 20 23.83 -14.26 3.16
CA PRO A 20 24.19 -12.96 2.61
C PRO A 20 23.33 -12.52 1.44
N ILE A 21 22.76 -13.45 0.65
CA ILE A 21 21.91 -13.12 -0.49
C ILE A 21 20.56 -12.55 -0.02
N LEU A 22 19.95 -13.13 1.01
CA LEU A 22 18.70 -12.63 1.58
C LEU A 22 18.88 -11.29 2.30
N ALA A 23 20.00 -11.10 2.98
CA ALA A 23 20.34 -9.83 3.61
C ALA A 23 20.60 -8.72 2.59
N SER A 24 21.20 -9.04 1.44
CA SER A 24 21.44 -8.10 0.34
C SER A 24 20.14 -7.58 -0.29
N ALA A 25 19.14 -8.46 -0.54
CA ALA A 25 17.87 -8.05 -1.12
C ALA A 25 17.03 -7.13 -0.20
N ALA A 26 17.02 -7.41 1.09
CA ALA A 26 16.37 -6.55 2.08
C ALA A 26 17.08 -5.19 2.23
N GLY A 27 18.40 -5.17 2.14
CA GLY A 27 19.21 -3.96 2.11
C GLY A 27 18.95 -3.09 0.88
N SER A 28 18.72 -3.69 -0.27
CA SER A 28 18.41 -3.01 -1.53
C SER A 28 17.09 -2.23 -1.47
N ALA A 29 15.97 -2.81 -1.05
CA ALA A 29 14.69 -2.11 -0.96
C ALA A 29 14.76 -0.92 0.01
N ARG A 30 15.37 -1.11 1.19
CA ARG A 30 15.53 -0.04 2.17
C ARG A 30 16.43 1.09 1.65
N SER A 31 17.53 0.76 0.98
CA SER A 31 18.43 1.74 0.39
C SER A 31 17.75 2.50 -0.77
N GLU A 32 16.91 1.84 -1.56
CA GLU A 32 16.13 2.47 -2.62
C GLU A 32 15.15 3.50 -2.03
N VAL A 33 14.36 3.13 -1.03
CA VAL A 33 13.46 4.07 -0.33
C VAL A 33 14.24 5.27 0.20
N ALA A 34 15.41 5.06 0.80
CA ALA A 34 16.24 6.15 1.30
C ALA A 34 16.72 7.09 0.18
N ARG A 35 17.06 6.57 -1.01
CA ARG A 35 17.41 7.38 -2.18
C ARG A 35 16.21 8.17 -2.70
N VAL A 36 15.05 7.53 -2.83
CA VAL A 36 13.79 8.19 -3.23
C VAL A 36 13.48 9.38 -2.33
N LEU A 37 13.58 9.19 -1.01
CA LEU A 37 13.25 10.23 -0.04
C LEU A 37 14.27 11.38 0.02
N LYS A 38 15.48 11.19 -0.54
CA LYS A 38 16.50 12.24 -0.68
C LYS A 38 16.45 12.96 -2.03
N ALA A 39 15.81 12.38 -3.02
CA ALA A 39 15.68 12.97 -4.34
C ALA A 39 14.83 14.26 -4.25
N LYS A 40 15.14 15.23 -5.12
CA LYS A 40 14.30 16.42 -5.32
C LYS A 40 13.30 16.10 -6.43
N PRO A 41 11.99 16.00 -6.13
CA PRO A 41 11.00 15.62 -7.12
C PRO A 41 10.82 16.68 -8.21
N ASP A 42 10.57 16.21 -9.45
CA ASP A 42 10.13 17.00 -10.59
C ASP A 42 8.66 16.64 -10.92
N ASP A 43 7.75 17.59 -10.70
CA ASP A 43 6.31 17.39 -10.93
C ASP A 43 5.96 17.24 -12.41
N VAL A 44 6.71 17.87 -13.33
CA VAL A 44 6.46 17.77 -14.78
C VAL A 44 6.83 16.37 -15.25
N HIS A 45 7.99 15.88 -14.86
CA HIS A 45 8.41 14.50 -15.16
C HIS A 45 7.48 13.48 -14.45
N GLY A 46 7.07 13.76 -13.21
CA GLY A 46 6.10 12.94 -12.49
C GLY A 46 4.75 12.80 -13.21
N ALA A 47 4.25 13.88 -13.80
CA ALA A 47 3.04 13.86 -14.63
C ALA A 47 3.22 13.01 -15.91
N GLN A 48 4.37 13.11 -16.56
CA GLN A 48 4.70 12.30 -17.74
C GLN A 48 4.75 10.80 -17.39
N LEU A 49 5.42 10.43 -16.28
CA LEU A 49 5.47 9.06 -15.80
C LEU A 49 4.07 8.54 -15.44
N PHE A 50 3.25 9.37 -14.79
CA PHE A 50 1.89 9.00 -14.38
C PHE A 50 0.98 8.65 -15.56
N SER A 51 1.25 9.15 -16.78
CA SER A 51 0.48 8.80 -17.99
C SER A 51 0.39 7.29 -18.22
N GLN A 52 1.39 6.52 -17.81
CA GLN A 52 1.41 5.06 -17.89
C GLN A 52 0.50 4.38 -16.86
N CYS A 53 0.14 5.10 -15.80
CA CYS A 53 -0.68 4.60 -14.69
C CYS A 53 -2.18 4.86 -14.92
N VAL A 54 -2.51 5.80 -15.82
CA VAL A 54 -3.87 6.32 -16.07
C VAL A 54 -4.85 5.23 -16.50
N SER A 55 -4.41 4.26 -17.31
CA SER A 55 -5.27 3.17 -17.81
C SER A 55 -5.94 2.36 -16.69
N CYS A 56 -5.27 2.24 -15.55
CA CYS A 56 -5.81 1.52 -14.39
C CYS A 56 -6.32 2.48 -13.30
N HIS A 57 -5.52 3.50 -12.95
CA HIS A 57 -5.81 4.38 -11.82
C HIS A 57 -6.71 5.58 -12.16
N GLY A 58 -7.02 5.81 -13.45
CA GLY A 58 -7.73 7.00 -13.91
C GLY A 58 -6.81 8.23 -13.99
N ALA A 59 -7.18 9.22 -14.81
CA ALA A 59 -6.41 10.47 -14.94
C ALA A 59 -6.39 11.28 -13.64
N ASP A 60 -7.39 11.11 -12.80
CA ASP A 60 -7.52 11.73 -11.48
C ASP A 60 -6.88 10.90 -10.34
N GLY A 61 -6.33 9.71 -10.65
CA GLY A 61 -5.81 8.80 -9.63
C GLY A 61 -6.90 8.20 -8.73
N GLY A 62 -8.17 8.29 -9.13
CA GLY A 62 -9.34 7.84 -8.36
C GLY A 62 -9.47 6.33 -8.22
N GLY A 63 -8.89 5.55 -9.15
CA GLY A 63 -9.00 4.10 -9.20
C GLY A 63 -10.36 3.63 -9.74
N LYS A 64 -10.75 2.41 -9.35
CA LYS A 64 -12.02 1.80 -9.75
C LYS A 64 -12.89 1.53 -8.53
N THR A 65 -14.17 1.91 -8.58
CA THR A 65 -15.11 1.79 -7.46
C THR A 65 -15.40 0.34 -7.04
N ASP A 66 -15.18 -0.62 -7.93
CA ASP A 66 -15.23 -2.04 -7.60
C ASP A 66 -14.06 -2.50 -6.67
N GLY A 67 -13.11 -1.62 -6.44
CA GLY A 67 -11.92 -1.87 -5.62
C GLY A 67 -10.85 -2.70 -6.30
N SER A 68 -11.00 -3.07 -7.58
CA SER A 68 -9.97 -3.80 -8.33
C SER A 68 -8.69 -3.00 -8.49
N THR A 69 -8.81 -1.67 -8.57
CA THR A 69 -7.70 -0.72 -8.61
C THR A 69 -7.91 0.35 -7.52
N PRO A 70 -6.93 0.59 -6.64
CA PRO A 70 -7.09 1.54 -5.55
C PRO A 70 -7.08 2.99 -6.02
N ARG A 71 -7.71 3.85 -5.23
CA ARG A 71 -7.45 5.28 -5.24
C ARG A 71 -6.03 5.54 -4.75
N ILE A 72 -5.25 6.27 -5.52
CA ILE A 72 -3.90 6.71 -5.14
C ILE A 72 -3.78 8.23 -5.04
N ALA A 73 -4.72 8.98 -5.61
CA ALA A 73 -4.78 10.43 -5.52
C ALA A 73 -4.72 10.92 -4.06
N GLY A 74 -3.83 11.87 -3.80
CA GLY A 74 -3.67 12.49 -2.49
C GLY A 74 -3.23 11.56 -1.37
N GLN A 75 -2.67 10.40 -1.71
CA GLN A 75 -1.97 9.57 -0.75
C GLN A 75 -0.61 10.18 -0.42
N HIS A 76 -0.10 9.97 0.78
CA HIS A 76 1.17 10.54 1.22
C HIS A 76 2.35 10.09 0.34
N TYR A 77 3.21 11.04 -0.02
CA TYR A 77 4.41 10.82 -0.83
C TYR A 77 5.23 9.61 -0.38
N ARG A 78 5.57 9.54 0.93
CA ARG A 78 6.36 8.44 1.50
C ARG A 78 5.66 7.09 1.35
N VAL A 79 4.34 7.06 1.42
CA VAL A 79 3.54 5.85 1.26
C VAL A 79 3.61 5.37 -0.19
N ILE A 80 3.35 6.26 -1.17
CA ILE A 80 3.40 5.91 -2.59
C ILE A 80 4.81 5.43 -2.96
N ALA A 81 5.83 6.20 -2.59
CA ALA A 81 7.23 5.85 -2.84
C ALA A 81 7.59 4.47 -2.31
N LYS A 82 7.26 4.20 -1.02
CA LYS A 82 7.50 2.90 -0.43
C LYS A 82 6.73 1.77 -1.13
N GLN A 83 5.47 2.00 -1.50
CA GLN A 83 4.67 0.96 -2.16
C GLN A 83 5.23 0.59 -3.54
N ILE A 84 5.68 1.56 -4.34
CA ILE A 84 6.33 1.28 -5.64
C ILE A 84 7.60 0.45 -5.43
N VAL A 85 8.44 0.84 -4.47
CA VAL A 85 9.64 0.06 -4.11
C VAL A 85 9.25 -1.34 -3.62
N ASP A 86 8.23 -1.48 -2.78
CA ASP A 86 7.80 -2.78 -2.26
C ASP A 86 7.33 -3.71 -3.39
N PHE A 87 6.62 -3.20 -4.40
CA PHE A 87 6.26 -3.97 -5.60
C PHE A 87 7.48 -4.38 -6.41
N HIS A 88 8.40 -3.43 -6.67
CA HIS A 88 9.60 -3.70 -7.45
C HIS A 88 10.49 -4.80 -6.81
N TYR A 89 10.55 -4.85 -5.48
CA TYR A 89 11.37 -5.84 -4.76
C TYR A 89 10.58 -7.06 -4.25
N GLY A 90 9.34 -7.29 -4.73
CA GLY A 90 8.52 -8.41 -4.30
C GLY A 90 8.17 -8.39 -2.80
N LYS A 91 8.16 -7.20 -2.17
CA LYS A 91 7.79 -6.99 -0.77
C LYS A 91 6.31 -6.67 -0.60
N ARG A 92 5.58 -6.56 -1.70
CA ARG A 92 4.15 -6.46 -1.80
C ARG A 92 3.69 -7.13 -3.08
N TRP A 93 2.73 -8.06 -2.99
CA TRP A 93 2.33 -8.90 -4.12
C TRP A 93 1.07 -8.38 -4.79
N ASP A 94 1.19 -7.99 -6.03
CA ASP A 94 0.14 -7.77 -7.02
C ASP A 94 0.82 -7.79 -8.39
N PHE A 95 0.56 -8.83 -9.19
CA PHE A 95 1.27 -9.07 -10.45
C PHE A 95 1.20 -7.90 -11.44
N ARG A 96 0.08 -7.12 -11.42
CA ARG A 96 -0.07 -5.94 -12.29
C ARG A 96 0.85 -4.81 -11.84
N MET A 97 0.89 -4.56 -10.51
CA MET A 97 1.74 -3.50 -9.96
C MET A 97 3.22 -3.89 -9.95
N GLU A 98 3.55 -5.17 -9.79
CA GLU A 98 4.92 -5.66 -9.94
C GLU A 98 5.43 -5.40 -11.37
N GLY A 99 4.60 -5.70 -12.39
CA GLY A 99 4.91 -5.39 -13.78
C GLY A 99 5.09 -3.89 -14.04
N MET A 100 4.23 -3.03 -13.46
CA MET A 100 4.33 -1.56 -13.62
C MET A 100 5.47 -0.93 -12.80
N ALA A 101 5.91 -1.57 -11.73
CA ALA A 101 7.06 -1.13 -10.94
C ALA A 101 8.40 -1.66 -11.49
N ASP A 102 8.39 -2.38 -12.61
CA ASP A 102 9.59 -2.86 -13.27
C ASP A 102 10.45 -1.71 -13.82
N ARG A 103 11.75 -1.95 -13.92
CA ARG A 103 12.75 -0.95 -14.39
C ARG A 103 12.57 -0.49 -15.84
N GLN A 104 11.80 -1.19 -16.64
CA GLN A 104 11.43 -0.74 -17.98
C GLN A 104 10.48 0.46 -17.97
N TYR A 105 9.66 0.59 -16.92
CA TYR A 105 8.69 1.69 -16.74
C TYR A 105 9.14 2.72 -15.71
N ILE A 106 9.73 2.26 -14.59
CA ILE A 106 10.23 3.08 -13.49
C ILE A 106 11.73 2.82 -13.32
N LYS A 107 12.56 3.65 -13.92
CA LYS A 107 14.01 3.40 -14.07
C LYS A 107 14.77 3.44 -12.74
N GLY A 108 14.31 4.21 -11.75
CA GLY A 108 15.04 4.32 -10.49
C GLY A 108 14.41 5.26 -9.47
N ALA A 109 15.22 5.61 -8.48
CA ALA A 109 14.78 6.40 -7.34
C ALA A 109 14.23 7.78 -7.72
N GLN A 110 14.77 8.43 -8.76
CA GLN A 110 14.28 9.73 -9.23
C GLN A 110 12.88 9.59 -9.82
N ASP A 111 12.63 8.61 -10.72
CA ASP A 111 11.30 8.38 -11.31
C ASP A 111 10.26 8.08 -10.23
N ILE A 112 10.63 7.27 -9.22
CA ILE A 112 9.75 6.96 -8.09
C ILE A 112 9.43 8.25 -7.30
N ALA A 113 10.43 9.10 -7.07
CA ALA A 113 10.24 10.36 -6.36
C ALA A 113 9.29 11.29 -7.13
N ASP A 114 9.49 11.42 -8.44
CA ASP A 114 8.72 12.32 -9.30
C ASP A 114 7.25 11.89 -9.38
N VAL A 115 7.01 10.62 -9.72
CA VAL A 115 5.62 10.12 -9.82
C VAL A 115 4.91 10.08 -8.46
N ALA A 116 5.61 9.75 -7.38
CA ALA A 116 5.04 9.75 -6.04
C ALA A 116 4.66 11.17 -5.57
N ALA A 117 5.50 12.17 -5.88
CA ALA A 117 5.21 13.56 -5.57
C ALA A 117 4.01 14.08 -6.38
N TYR A 118 3.97 13.81 -7.67
CA TYR A 118 2.83 14.17 -8.53
C TYR A 118 1.52 13.57 -8.00
N VAL A 119 1.48 12.26 -7.79
CA VAL A 119 0.28 11.54 -7.31
C VAL A 119 -0.19 12.03 -5.94
N SER A 120 0.76 12.38 -5.06
CA SER A 120 0.42 12.89 -3.72
C SER A 120 -0.30 14.23 -3.74
N LYS A 121 -0.16 15.02 -4.82
CA LYS A 121 -0.79 16.32 -5.04
C LYS A 121 -2.13 16.23 -5.78
N LEU A 122 -2.46 15.08 -6.39
CA LEU A 122 -3.73 14.90 -7.07
C LEU A 122 -4.89 15.10 -6.10
N ALA A 123 -5.92 15.83 -6.56
CA ALA A 123 -7.13 16.05 -5.77
C ALA A 123 -7.89 14.74 -5.53
N ARG A 124 -8.42 14.58 -4.33
CA ARG A 124 -9.17 13.38 -3.94
C ARG A 124 -10.66 13.49 -4.32
N ASN A 125 -10.89 13.61 -5.60
CA ASN A 125 -12.23 13.74 -6.19
C ASN A 125 -12.78 12.37 -6.60
N GLY A 126 -14.03 12.36 -7.07
CA GLY A 126 -14.63 11.20 -7.70
C GLY A 126 -15.31 10.22 -6.76
N ARG A 127 -15.95 9.24 -7.36
CA ARG A 127 -16.76 8.23 -6.68
C ARG A 127 -15.89 7.28 -5.88
N ARG A 128 -16.50 6.67 -4.85
CA ARG A 128 -15.90 5.63 -4.01
C ARG A 128 -16.75 4.37 -4.09
N GLY A 129 -16.09 3.21 -4.03
CA GLY A 129 -16.79 1.97 -3.71
C GLY A 129 -17.02 1.91 -2.21
N ILE A 130 -18.25 1.77 -1.79
CA ILE A 130 -18.67 1.62 -0.39
C ILE A 130 -19.32 0.25 -0.20
N GLY A 131 -19.41 -0.24 1.04
CA GLY A 131 -20.14 -1.45 1.38
C GLY A 131 -21.65 -1.17 1.60
N SER A 132 -22.35 -2.12 2.25
CA SER A 132 -23.80 -2.03 2.49
C SER A 132 -24.22 -0.92 3.44
N GLY A 133 -23.34 -0.49 4.32
CA GLY A 133 -23.66 0.44 5.41
C GLY A 133 -24.16 -0.24 6.70
N GLU A 134 -24.43 -1.53 6.65
CA GLU A 134 -25.08 -2.27 7.74
C GLU A 134 -24.29 -2.25 9.06
N PHE A 135 -22.96 -2.41 8.97
CA PHE A 135 -22.10 -2.53 10.15
C PHE A 135 -21.15 -1.32 10.35
N VAL A 136 -21.49 -0.15 9.79
CA VAL A 136 -20.61 1.04 9.86
C VAL A 136 -20.32 1.50 11.28
N VAL A 137 -21.30 1.40 12.20
CA VAL A 137 -21.14 1.75 13.63
C VAL A 137 -20.12 0.82 14.29
N GLU A 138 -20.23 -0.48 14.05
CA GLU A 138 -19.25 -1.45 14.54
C GLU A 138 -17.87 -1.22 13.92
N GLY A 139 -17.81 -0.94 12.62
CA GLY A 139 -16.57 -0.58 11.94
C GLY A 139 -15.89 0.65 12.54
N SER A 140 -16.66 1.66 12.92
CA SER A 140 -16.16 2.85 13.61
C SER A 140 -15.57 2.49 14.98
N ARG A 141 -16.24 1.61 15.74
CA ARG A 141 -15.76 1.15 17.05
C ARG A 141 -14.45 0.38 16.95
N ILE A 142 -14.36 -0.56 15.99
CA ILE A 142 -13.14 -1.34 15.74
C ILE A 142 -12.00 -0.40 15.34
N PHE A 143 -12.25 0.54 14.41
CA PHE A 143 -11.26 1.51 13.98
C PHE A 143 -10.71 2.33 15.16
N ALA A 144 -11.57 2.89 15.98
CA ALA A 144 -11.18 3.69 17.15
C ALA A 144 -10.31 2.90 18.13
N GLN A 145 -10.62 1.63 18.37
CA GLN A 145 -9.90 0.80 19.33
C GLN A 145 -8.57 0.26 18.83
N GLN A 146 -8.46 -0.07 17.52
CA GLN A 146 -7.33 -0.83 17.01
C GLN A 146 -6.46 -0.07 16.00
N CYS A 147 -7.00 0.94 15.31
CA CYS A 147 -6.36 1.55 14.14
C CYS A 147 -6.04 3.04 14.33
N GLU A 148 -6.90 3.79 15.03
CA GLU A 148 -6.85 5.24 15.17
C GLU A 148 -5.51 5.74 15.70
N SER A 149 -4.91 5.05 16.66
CA SER A 149 -3.64 5.47 17.28
C SER A 149 -2.49 5.66 16.28
N CYS A 150 -2.54 4.99 15.14
CA CYS A 150 -1.57 5.13 14.07
C CYS A 150 -2.13 5.90 12.87
N HIS A 151 -3.38 5.63 12.49
CA HIS A 151 -3.98 6.19 11.28
C HIS A 151 -4.67 7.55 11.46
N GLY A 152 -4.76 8.05 12.71
CA GLY A 152 -5.45 9.29 13.04
C GLY A 152 -6.97 9.12 13.13
N ARG A 153 -7.65 10.05 13.81
CA ARG A 153 -9.10 10.00 14.06
C ARG A 153 -9.91 9.95 12.75
N ASP A 154 -9.50 10.74 11.75
CA ASP A 154 -10.16 10.85 10.46
C ASP A 154 -9.52 9.91 9.42
N ALA A 155 -8.76 8.91 9.89
CA ALA A 155 -8.04 7.94 9.05
C ALA A 155 -7.17 8.61 7.96
N GLU A 156 -6.68 9.82 8.21
CA GLU A 156 -5.85 10.60 7.31
C GLU A 156 -4.40 10.11 7.24
N GLY A 157 -4.01 9.26 8.18
CA GLY A 157 -2.65 8.72 8.28
C GLY A 157 -1.64 9.74 8.82
N ASN A 158 -0.37 9.51 8.53
CA ASN A 158 0.71 10.41 8.92
C ASN A 158 1.79 10.44 7.83
N ALA A 159 1.94 11.59 7.18
CA ALA A 159 2.85 11.77 6.05
C ALA A 159 4.32 11.58 6.45
N GLU A 160 4.73 12.09 7.61
CA GLU A 160 6.11 12.04 8.08
C GLU A 160 6.52 10.62 8.49
N ARG A 161 5.60 9.90 9.15
CA ARG A 161 5.81 8.51 9.58
C ARG A 161 5.57 7.48 8.47
N GLY A 162 5.05 7.91 7.30
CA GLY A 162 4.69 7.00 6.21
C GLY A 162 3.52 6.09 6.56
N VAL A 163 2.61 6.54 7.44
CA VAL A 163 1.36 5.85 7.74
C VAL A 163 0.33 6.24 6.67
N PRO A 164 -0.27 5.27 5.97
CA PRO A 164 -1.16 5.58 4.86
C PRO A 164 -2.47 6.22 5.31
N ARG A 165 -2.97 7.13 4.48
CA ARG A 165 -4.35 7.58 4.52
C ARG A 165 -5.26 6.43 4.11
N LEU A 166 -6.26 6.12 4.92
CA LEU A 166 -7.26 5.09 4.66
C LEU A 166 -8.62 5.69 4.31
N ALA A 167 -8.91 6.90 4.80
CA ALA A 167 -10.15 7.62 4.56
C ALA A 167 -10.50 7.67 3.07
N GLY A 168 -11.72 7.25 2.73
CA GLY A 168 -12.26 7.31 1.38
C GLY A 168 -11.53 6.46 0.34
N GLN A 169 -10.85 5.42 0.76
CA GLN A 169 -10.37 4.35 -0.12
C GLN A 169 -11.55 3.43 -0.48
N HIS A 170 -11.47 2.70 -1.59
CA HIS A 170 -12.52 1.77 -2.00
C HIS A 170 -12.67 0.61 -1.02
N TYR A 171 -13.91 0.32 -0.64
CA TYR A 171 -14.28 -0.74 0.30
C TYR A 171 -13.65 -2.10 -0.03
N SER A 172 -13.90 -2.63 -1.24
CA SER A 172 -13.39 -3.95 -1.62
C SER A 172 -11.86 -4.00 -1.69
N TYR A 173 -11.21 -2.85 -1.98
CA TYR A 173 -9.76 -2.76 -1.89
C TYR A 173 -9.26 -2.84 -0.45
N LEU A 174 -9.91 -2.16 0.49
CA LEU A 174 -9.55 -2.22 1.91
C LEU A 174 -9.69 -3.64 2.47
N VAL A 175 -10.82 -4.29 2.22
CA VAL A 175 -11.05 -5.71 2.59
C VAL A 175 -9.89 -6.57 2.08
N ARG A 176 -9.61 -6.51 0.77
CA ARG A 176 -8.52 -7.29 0.17
C ARG A 176 -7.16 -6.97 0.79
N GLN A 177 -6.87 -5.71 1.13
CA GLN A 177 -5.58 -5.35 1.72
C GLN A 177 -5.41 -5.82 3.17
N MET A 178 -6.49 -5.94 3.93
CA MET A 178 -6.47 -6.54 5.27
C MET A 178 -6.18 -8.05 5.17
N HIS A 179 -6.87 -8.78 4.31
CA HIS A 179 -6.55 -10.19 4.07
C HIS A 179 -5.10 -10.38 3.58
N ASN A 180 -4.65 -9.57 2.62
CA ASN A 180 -3.26 -9.65 2.14
C ASN A 180 -2.21 -9.38 3.24
N ALA A 181 -2.56 -8.62 4.28
CA ALA A 181 -1.67 -8.37 5.40
C ALA A 181 -1.49 -9.60 6.29
N VAL A 182 -2.55 -10.39 6.46
CA VAL A 182 -2.55 -11.64 7.24
C VAL A 182 -1.97 -12.78 6.42
N ASP A 183 -2.34 -12.90 5.14
CA ASP A 183 -1.90 -13.96 4.22
C ASP A 183 -0.42 -13.88 3.80
N GLY A 184 0.34 -12.94 4.36
CA GLY A 184 1.77 -12.79 4.05
C GLY A 184 2.07 -12.19 2.67
N ARG A 185 1.05 -11.72 1.92
CA ARG A 185 1.23 -11.06 0.61
C ARG A 185 1.83 -9.66 0.70
N ARG A 186 2.05 -9.18 1.92
CA ARG A 186 2.68 -7.89 2.21
C ARG A 186 3.79 -8.03 3.25
N PRO A 187 4.87 -8.79 2.95
CA PRO A 187 5.92 -9.11 3.93
C PRO A 187 6.69 -7.87 4.42
N ALA A 188 6.58 -6.72 3.76
CA ALA A 188 7.18 -5.46 4.22
C ALA A 188 6.31 -4.69 5.23
N LEU A 189 5.10 -5.17 5.57
CA LEU A 189 4.32 -4.57 6.66
C LEU A 189 4.97 -4.88 8.02
N PRO A 190 4.92 -3.92 8.96
CA PRO A 190 5.31 -4.22 10.34
C PRO A 190 4.48 -5.38 10.91
N ALA A 191 5.12 -6.29 11.64
CA ALA A 191 4.43 -7.43 12.27
C ALA A 191 3.25 -7.00 13.15
N LEU A 192 3.38 -5.87 13.87
CA LEU A 192 2.29 -5.30 14.67
C LEU A 192 1.03 -5.02 13.83
N HIS A 193 1.17 -4.69 12.55
CA HIS A 193 0.02 -4.41 11.68
C HIS A 193 -0.78 -5.69 11.42
N SER A 194 -0.11 -6.79 11.05
CA SER A 194 -0.77 -8.09 10.87
C SER A 194 -1.39 -8.60 12.16
N GLN A 195 -0.69 -8.46 13.30
CA GLN A 195 -1.20 -8.85 14.63
C GLN A 195 -2.48 -8.09 15.06
N ARG A 196 -2.70 -6.88 14.53
CA ARG A 196 -3.93 -6.11 14.81
C ARG A 196 -5.10 -6.53 13.93
N ILE A 197 -4.82 -7.05 12.73
CA ILE A 197 -5.85 -7.47 11.77
C ILE A 197 -6.22 -8.94 11.96
N ASP A 198 -5.24 -9.81 12.24
CA ASP A 198 -5.41 -11.26 12.35
C ASP A 198 -6.56 -11.71 13.29
N PRO A 199 -6.82 -11.04 14.44
CA PRO A 199 -7.93 -11.40 15.32
C PRO A 199 -9.32 -11.00 14.81
N LEU A 200 -9.40 -10.20 13.72
CA LEU A 200 -10.68 -9.76 13.16
C LEU A 200 -11.26 -10.86 12.26
N ASP A 201 -12.52 -11.17 12.46
CA ASP A 201 -13.27 -12.01 11.53
C ASP A 201 -13.66 -11.26 10.25
N ASP A 202 -14.20 -11.97 9.28
CA ASP A 202 -14.58 -11.42 7.97
C ASP A 202 -15.65 -10.32 8.06
N GLU A 203 -16.58 -10.40 9.01
CA GLU A 203 -17.60 -9.39 9.21
C GLU A 203 -16.99 -8.11 9.79
N GLN A 204 -16.11 -8.25 10.76
CA GLN A 204 -15.36 -7.12 11.34
C GLN A 204 -14.43 -6.45 10.33
N VAL A 205 -13.74 -7.22 9.49
CA VAL A 205 -12.94 -6.69 8.38
C VAL A 205 -13.81 -5.89 7.40
N ARG A 206 -14.99 -6.40 7.07
CA ARG A 206 -15.95 -5.70 6.21
C ARG A 206 -16.49 -4.44 6.89
N ALA A 207 -16.86 -4.52 8.15
CA ALA A 207 -17.37 -3.40 8.93
C ALA A 207 -16.39 -2.22 8.97
N VAL A 208 -15.13 -2.46 9.36
CA VAL A 208 -14.11 -1.41 9.42
C VAL A 208 -13.75 -0.89 8.03
N SER A 209 -13.76 -1.73 7.00
CA SER A 209 -13.51 -1.31 5.63
C SER A 209 -14.61 -0.41 5.08
N ASP A 210 -15.87 -0.69 5.39
CA ASP A 210 -16.99 0.15 4.96
C ASP A 210 -17.00 1.50 5.70
N PHE A 211 -16.74 1.50 7.00
CA PHE A 211 -16.53 2.74 7.74
C PHE A 211 -15.44 3.61 7.12
N LEU A 212 -14.27 3.06 6.85
CA LEU A 212 -13.13 3.78 6.24
C LEU A 212 -13.45 4.32 4.84
N ALA A 213 -14.18 3.56 4.04
CA ALA A 213 -14.58 3.98 2.71
C ALA A 213 -15.52 5.19 2.73
N ARG A 214 -16.27 5.38 3.82
CA ARG A 214 -17.24 6.47 4.00
C ARG A 214 -16.65 7.72 4.63
N ILE A 215 -15.52 7.65 5.34
CA ILE A 215 -14.90 8.85 5.93
C ILE A 215 -14.61 9.89 4.85
N GLY A 216 -15.03 11.14 5.13
CA GLY A 216 -14.91 12.26 4.21
C GLY A 216 -15.83 12.19 3.00
N TRP A 217 -16.88 11.34 3.05
CA TRP A 217 -18.01 11.37 2.12
C TRP A 217 -18.93 12.54 2.53
N GLN A 218 -19.06 13.53 1.66
CA GLN A 218 -20.21 14.39 1.65
C GLN A 218 -21.10 13.87 0.51
N GLU A 219 -22.30 13.43 0.82
CA GLU A 219 -23.31 13.21 -0.22
C GLU A 219 -23.43 14.53 -0.98
N SER A 220 -23.08 14.51 -2.26
CA SER A 220 -23.50 15.58 -3.16
C SER A 220 -25.02 15.51 -3.12
N THR A 221 -25.65 16.45 -2.44
CA THR A 221 -27.07 16.74 -2.60
C THR A 221 -27.24 17.23 -4.04
N ALA A 222 -27.30 16.27 -4.97
CA ALA A 222 -27.90 16.55 -6.27
C ALA A 222 -29.36 16.88 -5.97
N THR A 223 -29.63 18.16 -5.79
CA THR A 223 -30.95 18.70 -5.85
C THR A 223 -31.52 18.28 -7.21
N THR A 224 -32.32 17.23 -7.23
CA THR A 224 -33.27 17.04 -8.30
C THR A 224 -34.23 18.22 -8.21
N ALA A 225 -33.91 19.27 -8.96
CA ALA A 225 -34.92 20.31 -9.26
C ALA A 225 -36.01 19.68 -10.08
N PRO A 226 -37.29 20.02 -9.82
CA PRO A 226 -38.47 19.48 -10.50
C PRO A 226 -38.53 19.84 -11.97
#